data_eb879b04196d36e222d246edafa8e440
#
_entry.id   eb879b04196d36e222d246edafa8e440
#
_cell.length_a   1.000
_cell.length_b   1.000
_cell.length_c   1.000
_cell.angle_alpha   90.00
_cell.angle_beta   90.00
_cell.angle_gamma   90.00
#
_symmetry.space_group_name_H-M   'P 1'
#
loop_
_entity.id
_entity.type
_entity.pdbx_description
1 polymer ?
#
loop_
_entity_poly.entity_id
_entity_poly.type
_entity_poly.pdbx_seq_one_letter_code
_entity_poly.pdbx_strand_id
1 'polypeptide(L)'
;METARGGGESKSDSSCSSSRLLTLHNALIVTMDPQSRVFRDGAIVIEHNTIIAIGHSPQILAQFSSLPSSQLLDLQGQFLLPGFINTHVHTSQQLARGIADDVPLL
;
A
#
# COMPACT_ATOMS: atom_id res chain seq x y z
N MET A 1 63.14 1.53 -1.64
CA MET A 1 62.38 0.67 -0.76
C MET A 1 61.08 1.34 -0.38
N GLU A 2 60.13 1.17 -1.18
CA GLU A 2 58.84 1.83 -1.02
C GLU A 2 57.73 0.80 -0.89
N THR A 3 57.08 0.77 0.25
CA THR A 3 55.91 -0.07 0.48
C THR A 3 54.67 0.69 0.08
N ALA A 4 54.11 0.33 -1.06
CA ALA A 4 52.81 0.81 -1.45
C ALA A 4 51.76 0.31 -0.48
N ARG A 5 51.18 1.19 0.26
CA ARG A 5 49.97 0.92 1.03
C ARG A 5 48.79 1.08 0.13
N GLY A 6 48.24 -0.03 -0.30
CA GLY A 6 46.91 -0.05 -0.84
C GLY A 6 45.92 0.31 0.26
N GLY A 7 45.44 1.53 0.30
CA GLY A 7 44.34 1.93 1.12
C GLY A 7 43.10 1.26 0.58
N GLY A 8 42.66 0.15 1.20
CA GLY A 8 41.35 -0.39 0.96
C GLY A 8 40.33 0.59 1.54
N GLU A 9 39.79 1.48 0.72
CA GLU A 9 38.58 2.14 1.05
C GLU A 9 37.48 1.10 1.07
N SER A 10 37.16 0.62 2.27
CA SER A 10 35.90 0.00 2.48
C SER A 10 34.84 1.10 2.26
N LYS A 11 34.30 1.16 1.08
CA LYS A 11 33.03 1.82 0.90
C LYS A 11 32.05 1.06 1.77
N SER A 12 31.86 1.56 2.98
CA SER A 12 30.67 1.24 3.69
C SER A 12 29.55 1.78 2.80
N ASP A 13 28.93 0.91 2.04
CA ASP A 13 27.62 1.18 1.50
C ASP A 13 26.68 1.31 2.68
N SER A 14 26.80 2.45 3.35
CA SER A 14 25.65 2.99 4.05
C SER A 14 24.70 3.43 2.95
N SER A 15 24.13 2.46 2.25
CA SER A 15 22.88 2.66 1.60
C SER A 15 21.90 2.91 2.74
N CYS A 16 21.89 4.15 3.21
CA CYS A 16 20.74 4.71 3.85
C CYS A 16 19.64 4.53 2.83
N SER A 17 18.97 3.38 2.86
CA SER A 17 17.73 3.18 2.16
C SER A 17 16.80 4.17 2.83
N SER A 18 16.76 5.38 2.28
CA SER A 18 15.74 6.33 2.66
C SER A 18 14.43 5.60 2.42
N SER A 19 13.78 5.21 3.49
CA SER A 19 12.50 4.54 3.44
C SER A 19 11.57 5.44 2.64
N ARG A 20 11.16 4.95 1.47
CA ARG A 20 10.20 5.68 0.65
C ARG A 20 8.84 5.51 1.27
N LEU A 21 8.27 6.62 1.67
CA LEU A 21 6.90 6.67 2.13
C LEU A 21 5.98 6.89 0.94
N LEU A 22 4.95 6.08 0.82
CA LEU A 22 3.85 6.28 -0.12
C LEU A 22 2.60 6.64 0.67
N THR A 23 2.07 7.82 0.42
CA THR A 23 0.80 8.27 0.99
C THR A 23 -0.28 8.26 -0.08
N LEU A 24 -1.27 7.39 0.10
CA LEU A 24 -2.50 7.38 -0.69
C LEU A 24 -3.53 8.22 0.04
N HIS A 25 -4.10 9.23 -0.61
CA HIS A 25 -5.03 10.15 0.03
C HIS A 25 -6.27 10.42 -0.84
N ASN A 26 -7.27 11.13 -0.27
CA ASN A 26 -8.53 11.43 -0.93
C ASN A 26 -9.25 10.14 -1.39
N ALA A 27 -9.37 9.18 -0.48
CA ALA A 27 -9.99 7.89 -0.74
C ALA A 27 -11.18 7.63 0.18
N LEU A 28 -12.17 6.87 -0.29
CA LEU A 28 -13.14 6.23 0.57
C LEU A 28 -12.54 4.91 1.06
N ILE A 29 -12.03 4.92 2.30
CA ILE A 29 -11.35 3.75 2.88
C ILE A 29 -12.34 2.94 3.69
N VAL A 30 -12.46 1.64 3.37
CA VAL A 30 -13.18 0.66 4.18
C VAL A 30 -12.14 -0.30 4.76
N THR A 31 -11.91 -0.22 6.06
CA THR A 31 -10.76 -0.91 6.68
C THR A 31 -10.96 -2.41 6.83
N MET A 32 -12.21 -2.86 6.92
CA MET A 32 -12.56 -4.26 7.25
C MET A 32 -11.95 -4.74 8.56
N ASP A 33 -11.58 -3.81 9.44
CA ASP A 33 -11.07 -4.13 10.77
C ASP A 33 -12.21 -4.50 11.74
N PRO A 34 -11.89 -5.00 12.95
CA PRO A 34 -12.91 -5.38 13.94
C PRO A 34 -13.84 -4.22 14.35
N GLN A 35 -13.38 -2.97 14.20
CA GLN A 35 -14.16 -1.78 14.47
C GLN A 35 -15.00 -1.31 13.28
N SER A 36 -14.87 -1.95 12.13
CA SER A 36 -15.58 -1.62 10.88
C SER A 36 -15.47 -0.13 10.50
N ARG A 37 -14.27 0.42 10.66
CA ARG A 37 -14.03 1.85 10.39
C ARG A 37 -14.13 2.17 8.91
N VAL A 38 -14.75 3.31 8.62
CA VAL A 38 -14.85 3.87 7.27
C VAL A 38 -14.40 5.32 7.29
N PHE A 39 -13.44 5.67 6.43
CA PHE A 39 -12.99 7.05 6.24
C PHE A 39 -13.44 7.55 4.88
N ARG A 40 -14.38 8.52 4.85
CA ARG A 40 -14.93 9.06 3.58
C ARG A 40 -13.91 9.88 2.80
N ASP A 41 -13.04 10.58 3.49
CA ASP A 41 -11.85 11.27 2.97
C ASP A 41 -10.67 10.76 3.76
N GLY A 42 -10.22 9.58 3.39
CA GLY A 42 -9.19 8.86 4.10
C GLY A 42 -7.85 8.88 3.39
N ALA A 43 -6.80 8.67 4.18
CA ALA A 43 -5.45 8.45 3.69
C ALA A 43 -4.76 7.33 4.48
N ILE A 44 -3.87 6.64 3.78
CA ILE A 44 -2.95 5.67 4.38
C ILE A 44 -1.52 6.04 4.03
N VAL A 45 -0.60 5.72 4.92
CA VAL A 45 0.84 5.84 4.68
C VAL A 45 1.45 4.46 4.70
N ILE A 46 2.20 4.16 3.67
CA ILE A 46 2.87 2.89 3.47
C ILE A 46 4.36 3.11 3.50
N GLU A 47 5.06 2.37 4.34
CA GLU A 47 6.50 2.29 4.37
C GLU A 47 6.93 0.89 3.95
N HIS A 48 7.66 0.77 2.85
CA HIS A 48 7.99 -0.50 2.21
C HIS A 48 6.72 -1.33 1.89
N ASN A 49 6.43 -2.34 2.66
CA ASN A 49 5.28 -3.23 2.51
C ASN A 49 4.29 -3.18 3.69
N THR A 50 4.41 -2.14 4.54
CA THR A 50 3.64 -2.04 5.77
C THR A 50 2.85 -0.74 5.81
N ILE A 51 1.59 -0.80 6.18
CA ILE A 51 0.78 0.38 6.48
C ILE A 51 1.18 0.87 7.87
N ILE A 52 1.74 2.08 7.96
CA ILE A 52 2.22 2.67 9.21
C ILE A 52 1.25 3.70 9.79
N ALA A 53 0.35 4.23 8.99
CA ALA A 53 -0.68 5.16 9.45
C ALA A 53 -1.93 5.07 8.59
N ILE A 54 -3.08 5.32 9.21
CA ILE A 54 -4.38 5.44 8.56
C ILE A 54 -5.22 6.51 9.30
N GLY A 55 -5.96 7.30 8.56
CA GLY A 55 -6.81 8.34 9.15
C GLY A 55 -7.46 9.22 8.10
N HIS A 56 -7.95 10.38 8.53
CA HIS A 56 -8.49 11.37 7.61
C HIS A 56 -7.37 12.06 6.82
N SER A 57 -7.60 12.31 5.52
CA SER A 57 -6.59 12.89 4.62
C SER A 57 -5.93 14.16 5.15
N PRO A 58 -6.67 15.17 5.68
CA PRO A 58 -6.03 16.36 6.18
C PRO A 58 -5.02 16.11 7.32
N GLN A 59 -5.37 15.21 8.23
CA GLN A 59 -4.52 14.86 9.37
C GLN A 59 -3.25 14.12 8.93
N ILE A 60 -3.40 13.14 8.07
CA ILE A 60 -2.29 12.34 7.54
C ILE A 60 -1.36 13.21 6.69
N LEU A 61 -1.90 14.03 5.81
CA LEU A 61 -1.10 14.93 4.99
C LEU A 61 -0.31 15.94 5.82
N ALA A 62 -0.91 16.47 6.90
CA ALA A 62 -0.20 17.38 7.79
C ALA A 62 1.03 16.74 8.45
N GLN A 63 0.98 15.44 8.73
CA GLN A 63 2.07 14.71 9.38
C GLN A 63 3.15 14.21 8.41
N PHE A 64 2.76 13.78 7.22
CA PHE A 64 3.64 13.00 6.34
C PHE A 64 4.02 13.68 5.02
N SER A 65 3.26 14.67 4.55
CA SER A 65 3.50 15.29 3.22
C SER A 65 4.82 16.07 3.12
N SER A 66 5.32 16.56 4.25
CA SER A 66 6.57 17.36 4.29
C SER A 66 7.84 16.51 4.41
N LEU A 67 7.72 15.20 4.55
CA LEU A 67 8.89 14.35 4.69
C LEU A 67 9.61 14.18 3.35
N PRO A 68 10.96 14.26 3.32
CA PRO A 68 11.75 14.34 2.07
C PRO A 68 11.59 13.14 1.13
N SER A 69 11.21 11.99 1.67
CA SER A 69 11.02 10.73 0.91
C SER A 69 9.55 10.38 0.66
N SER A 70 8.63 11.31 0.94
CA SER A 70 7.19 11.08 0.80
C SER A 70 6.75 11.25 -0.65
N GLN A 71 6.11 10.23 -1.18
CA GLN A 71 5.39 10.26 -2.45
C GLN A 71 3.89 10.32 -2.16
N LEU A 72 3.19 11.26 -2.79
CA LEU A 72 1.75 11.44 -2.63
C LEU A 72 1.02 10.92 -3.87
N LEU A 73 -0.05 10.19 -3.67
CA LEU A 73 -0.95 9.73 -4.72
C LEU A 73 -2.39 10.06 -4.34
N ASP A 74 -3.00 10.94 -5.14
CA ASP A 74 -4.42 11.29 -5.01
C ASP A 74 -5.30 10.21 -5.65
N LEU A 75 -6.15 9.58 -4.87
CA LEU A 75 -7.07 8.55 -5.35
C LEU A 75 -8.41 9.08 -5.84
N GLN A 76 -8.61 10.41 -5.83
CA GLN A 76 -9.77 11.07 -6.45
C GLN A 76 -11.12 10.51 -6.02
N GLY A 77 -11.25 10.16 -4.75
CA GLY A 77 -12.48 9.61 -4.18
C GLY A 77 -12.72 8.12 -4.47
N GLN A 78 -11.75 7.42 -5.02
CA GLN A 78 -11.86 5.98 -5.26
C GLN A 78 -11.95 5.19 -3.94
N PHE A 79 -12.52 3.99 -4.04
CA PHE A 79 -12.54 3.05 -2.92
C PHE A 79 -11.14 2.45 -2.69
N LEU A 80 -10.76 2.39 -1.42
CA LEU A 80 -9.57 1.69 -0.96
C LEU A 80 -9.99 0.61 0.03
N LEU A 81 -9.70 -0.62 -0.29
CA LEU A 81 -10.08 -1.82 0.44
C LEU A 81 -8.85 -2.71 0.63
N PRO A 82 -8.82 -3.55 1.69
CA PRO A 82 -7.86 -4.65 1.74
C PRO A 82 -8.02 -5.58 0.54
N GLY A 83 -6.92 -6.18 0.09
CA GLY A 83 -6.94 -7.18 -0.97
C GLY A 83 -7.85 -8.35 -0.61
N PHE A 84 -8.58 -8.87 -1.59
CA PHE A 84 -9.50 -9.98 -1.38
C PHE A 84 -8.74 -11.30 -1.24
N ILE A 85 -9.20 -12.13 -0.30
CA ILE A 85 -8.74 -13.49 -0.12
C ILE A 85 -9.87 -14.42 -0.54
N ASN A 86 -9.67 -15.13 -1.65
CA ASN A 86 -10.66 -16.09 -2.13
C ASN A 86 -10.30 -17.50 -1.66
N THR A 87 -11.08 -18.01 -0.72
CA THR A 87 -10.88 -19.35 -0.13
C THR A 87 -11.75 -20.43 -0.79
N HIS A 88 -12.64 -20.06 -1.71
CA HIS A 88 -13.51 -20.99 -2.44
C HIS A 88 -13.68 -20.51 -3.88
N VAL A 89 -13.15 -21.26 -4.84
CA VAL A 89 -13.23 -20.91 -6.25
C VAL A 89 -13.39 -22.16 -7.13
N HIS A 90 -14.22 -22.02 -8.16
CA HIS A 90 -14.41 -23.02 -9.22
C HIS A 90 -13.84 -22.45 -10.52
N THR A 91 -12.55 -22.63 -10.75
CA THR A 91 -11.86 -22.00 -11.88
C THR A 91 -12.34 -22.50 -13.25
N SER A 92 -12.78 -23.77 -13.34
CA SER A 92 -13.32 -24.35 -14.57
C SER A 92 -14.61 -23.70 -15.05
N GLN A 93 -15.35 -23.04 -14.16
CA GLN A 93 -16.62 -22.39 -14.47
C GLN A 93 -16.49 -20.92 -14.84
N GLN A 94 -15.30 -20.34 -14.73
CA GLN A 94 -15.11 -18.92 -15.00
C GLN A 94 -15.35 -18.53 -16.47
N LEU A 95 -15.09 -19.44 -17.39
CA LEU A 95 -15.37 -19.23 -18.83
C LEU A 95 -16.87 -19.28 -19.16
N ALA A 96 -17.69 -19.90 -18.28
CA ALA A 96 -19.13 -20.01 -18.42
C ALA A 96 -19.90 -18.92 -17.66
N ARG A 97 -19.23 -17.87 -17.23
CA ARG A 97 -19.79 -16.76 -16.48
C ARG A 97 -20.93 -16.09 -17.26
N GLY A 98 -22.08 -15.97 -16.62
CA GLY A 98 -23.28 -15.39 -17.24
C GLY A 98 -24.09 -16.33 -18.14
N ILE A 99 -23.68 -17.59 -18.33
CA ILE A 99 -24.43 -18.55 -19.14
C ILE A 99 -25.58 -19.22 -18.35
N ALA A 100 -25.43 -19.31 -17.02
CA ALA A 100 -26.34 -20.08 -16.16
C ALA A 100 -26.76 -19.28 -14.90
N ASP A 101 -26.93 -17.98 -15.02
CA ASP A 101 -27.22 -17.12 -13.88
C ASP A 101 -28.62 -17.37 -13.27
N ASP A 102 -29.56 -17.91 -14.05
CA ASP A 102 -30.94 -18.15 -13.62
C ASP A 102 -31.27 -19.64 -13.39
N VAL A 103 -30.26 -20.50 -13.32
CA VAL A 103 -30.49 -21.94 -13.08
C VAL A 103 -30.46 -22.22 -11.58
N PRO A 104 -31.55 -22.81 -11.02
CA PRO A 104 -31.56 -23.21 -9.62
C PRO A 104 -30.52 -24.29 -9.34
N LEU A 105 -29.87 -24.18 -8.22
CA LEU A 105 -28.99 -25.23 -7.71
C LEU A 105 -29.83 -26.46 -7.34
N LEU A 106 -29.59 -27.60 -8.00
CA LEU A 106 -30.19 -28.88 -7.68
C LEU A 106 -29.63 -29.46 -6.38
#